data_e84678b6345100c11264f49a00f354f2
#
_entry.id   e84678b6345100c11264f49a00f354f2
#
_cell.length_a   1.000
_cell.length_b   1.000
_cell.length_c   1.000
_cell.angle_alpha   90.00
_cell.angle_beta   90.00
_cell.angle_gamma   90.00
#
_symmetry.space_group_name_H-M   'P 1'
#
loop_
_entity.id
_entity.type
_entity.pdbx_description
1 polymer ?
#
loop_
_entity_poly.entity_id
_entity_poly.type
_entity_poly.pdbx_seq_one_letter_code
_entity_poly.pdbx_strand_id
1 'polypeptide(L)'
;MSLSATISNLENGKHQHIVVYGTSLTEGGAWVSGLKEILDRRFPGQVKLTNSAKAGQWSGWGLENLEERVIALAPDAVFLEFAINDSFLPYQTSVTKCGENLNALIDRVHAANKNCEILLMTMNPPVREHLEIRPLIEQYFQVYRDMARKRGLLLIDHYPVWRRMLDENPAEFDRLIPDGIHPSDEGSTKITLAEIVKTWL
;
A
#
# COMPACT_ATOMS: atom_id res chain seq x y z
N MET A 1 17.57 -3.67 10.54
CA MET A 1 16.55 -3.79 9.49
C MET A 1 17.14 -4.62 8.38
N SER A 2 16.43 -5.61 7.86
CA SER A 2 16.87 -6.35 6.67
C SER A 2 16.81 -5.36 5.48
N LEU A 3 17.88 -5.26 4.72
CA LEU A 3 17.89 -4.51 3.46
C LEU A 3 16.84 -5.10 2.52
N SER A 4 16.09 -4.24 1.81
CA SER A 4 15.16 -4.67 0.77
C SER A 4 15.88 -5.51 -0.28
N ALA A 5 15.34 -6.68 -0.57
CA ALA A 5 15.91 -7.56 -1.61
C ALA A 5 15.83 -6.91 -2.99
N THR A 6 14.72 -6.20 -3.27
CA THR A 6 14.51 -5.47 -4.52
C THR A 6 15.54 -4.35 -4.68
N ILE A 7 15.74 -3.54 -3.64
CA ILE A 7 16.73 -2.44 -3.69
C ILE A 7 18.15 -2.99 -3.82
N SER A 8 18.50 -4.02 -3.08
CA SER A 8 19.80 -4.68 -3.21
C SER A 8 20.04 -5.24 -4.63
N ASN A 9 19.01 -5.82 -5.25
CA ASN A 9 19.09 -6.27 -6.64
C ASN A 9 19.34 -5.13 -7.61
N LEU A 10 18.62 -3.99 -7.44
CA LEU A 10 18.83 -2.78 -8.26
C LEU A 10 20.24 -2.21 -8.10
N GLU A 11 20.76 -2.16 -6.87
CA GLU A 11 22.14 -1.72 -6.59
C GLU A 11 23.18 -2.63 -7.25
N ASN A 12 22.84 -3.91 -7.47
CA ASN A 12 23.66 -4.87 -8.20
C ASN A 12 23.39 -4.90 -9.73
N GLY A 13 22.70 -3.89 -10.27
CA GLY A 13 22.46 -3.75 -11.71
C GLY A 13 21.37 -4.67 -12.29
N LYS A 14 20.57 -5.34 -11.43
CA LYS A 14 19.50 -6.22 -11.89
C LYS A 14 18.22 -5.44 -12.15
N HIS A 15 17.55 -5.74 -13.26
CA HIS A 15 16.22 -5.19 -13.52
C HIS A 15 15.20 -5.74 -12.52
N GLN A 16 14.27 -4.88 -12.10
CA GLN A 16 13.19 -5.25 -11.18
C GLN A 16 11.84 -4.74 -11.68
N HIS A 17 10.83 -5.60 -11.59
CA HIS A 17 9.44 -5.25 -11.86
C HIS A 17 8.67 -5.09 -10.54
N ILE A 18 8.20 -3.88 -10.27
CA ILE A 18 7.46 -3.52 -9.08
C ILE A 18 5.99 -3.36 -9.47
N VAL A 19 5.09 -4.01 -8.75
CA VAL A 19 3.65 -3.87 -8.94
C VAL A 19 3.05 -3.24 -7.68
N VAL A 20 2.25 -2.17 -7.84
CA VAL A 20 1.46 -1.60 -6.75
C VAL A 20 0.00 -2.03 -6.94
N TYR A 21 -0.60 -2.62 -5.89
CA TYR A 21 -1.91 -3.23 -5.94
C TYR A 21 -2.75 -2.85 -4.73
N GLY A 22 -3.84 -2.13 -4.97
CA GLY A 22 -4.63 -1.54 -3.89
C GLY A 22 -5.88 -0.84 -4.38
N THR A 23 -6.26 0.19 -3.63
CA THR A 23 -7.49 0.97 -3.79
C THR A 23 -7.30 2.25 -4.62
N SER A 24 -8.26 3.19 -4.51
CA SER A 24 -8.13 4.54 -5.08
C SER A 24 -6.92 5.31 -4.54
N LEU A 25 -6.50 5.04 -3.30
CA LEU A 25 -5.34 5.69 -2.67
C LEU A 25 -4.02 5.31 -3.35
N THR A 26 -4.02 4.20 -4.07
CA THR A 26 -2.92 3.73 -4.91
C THR A 26 -3.17 4.04 -6.39
N GLU A 27 -4.37 3.77 -6.94
CA GLU A 27 -4.67 4.02 -8.37
C GLU A 27 -4.42 5.48 -8.76
N GLY A 28 -4.97 6.42 -7.98
CA GLY A 28 -4.83 7.86 -8.19
C GLY A 28 -3.77 8.54 -7.33
N GLY A 29 -3.02 7.77 -6.54
CA GLY A 29 -2.03 8.34 -5.62
C GLY A 29 -0.79 8.87 -6.34
N ALA A 30 -0.54 10.18 -6.26
CA ALA A 30 0.65 10.81 -6.83
C ALA A 30 1.97 10.23 -6.28
N TRP A 31 1.93 9.51 -5.15
CA TRP A 31 3.08 8.79 -4.63
C TRP A 31 3.62 7.73 -5.60
N VAL A 32 2.77 7.13 -6.45
CA VAL A 32 3.17 6.08 -7.40
C VAL A 32 4.08 6.66 -8.49
N SER A 33 3.66 7.77 -9.11
CA SER A 33 4.50 8.46 -10.10
C SER A 33 5.77 9.03 -9.47
N GLY A 34 5.66 9.63 -8.28
CA GLY A 34 6.81 10.13 -7.52
C GLY A 34 7.82 9.04 -7.16
N LEU A 35 7.34 7.86 -6.75
CA LEU A 35 8.21 6.70 -6.50
C LEU A 35 8.93 6.26 -7.78
N LYS A 36 8.20 6.18 -8.90
CA LYS A 36 8.78 5.84 -10.21
C LYS A 36 9.90 6.83 -10.59
N GLU A 37 9.68 8.12 -10.43
CA GLU A 37 10.70 9.15 -10.74
C GLU A 37 11.94 9.03 -9.85
N ILE A 38 11.77 8.73 -8.56
CA ILE A 38 12.90 8.53 -7.63
C ILE A 38 13.71 7.30 -8.05
N LEU A 39 13.01 6.19 -8.33
CA LEU A 39 13.64 4.94 -8.74
C LEU A 39 14.37 5.08 -10.09
N ASP A 40 13.77 5.75 -11.07
CA ASP A 40 14.40 5.99 -12.38
C ASP A 40 15.64 6.85 -12.29
N ARG A 41 15.66 7.84 -11.40
CA ARG A 41 16.87 8.67 -11.15
C ARG A 41 17.97 7.88 -10.45
N ARG A 42 17.59 7.02 -9.48
CA ARG A 42 18.57 6.23 -8.71
C ARG A 42 19.08 5.02 -9.51
N PHE A 43 18.21 4.40 -10.31
CA PHE A 43 18.47 3.15 -11.05
C PHE A 43 18.02 3.28 -12.52
N PRO A 44 18.71 4.09 -13.33
CA PRO A 44 18.28 4.39 -14.71
C PRO A 44 18.08 3.14 -15.56
N GLY A 45 16.88 2.99 -16.14
CA GLY A 45 16.55 1.90 -17.05
C GLY A 45 16.34 0.52 -16.40
N GLN A 46 16.47 0.40 -15.07
CA GLN A 46 16.40 -0.89 -14.37
C GLN A 46 15.02 -1.18 -13.78
N VAL A 47 14.13 -0.19 -13.68
CA VAL A 47 12.86 -0.32 -12.95
C VAL A 47 11.67 -0.28 -13.91
N LYS A 48 10.86 -1.33 -13.87
CA LYS A 48 9.48 -1.31 -14.35
C LYS A 48 8.55 -1.18 -13.15
N LEU A 49 7.69 -0.15 -13.12
CA LEU A 49 6.65 -0.01 -12.12
C LEU A 49 5.29 -0.07 -12.82
N THR A 50 4.42 -0.97 -12.36
CA THR A 50 3.05 -1.14 -12.87
C THR A 50 2.06 -0.82 -11.77
N ASN A 51 1.15 0.12 -12.03
CA ASN A 51 0.01 0.38 -11.15
C ASN A 51 -1.16 -0.51 -11.56
N SER A 52 -1.41 -1.55 -10.78
CA SER A 52 -2.50 -2.52 -10.95
C SER A 52 -3.66 -2.28 -9.99
N ALA A 53 -3.62 -1.19 -9.23
CA ALA A 53 -4.67 -0.82 -8.29
C ALA A 53 -5.98 -0.47 -9.00
N LYS A 54 -7.09 -0.46 -8.26
CA LYS A 54 -8.41 -0.12 -8.76
C LYS A 54 -9.24 0.61 -7.70
N ALA A 55 -9.68 1.82 -8.05
CA ALA A 55 -10.54 2.62 -7.19
C ALA A 55 -11.80 1.87 -6.77
N GLY A 56 -12.19 2.06 -5.51
CA GLY A 56 -13.39 1.43 -4.96
C GLY A 56 -13.26 -0.06 -4.69
N GLN A 57 -12.11 -0.69 -4.86
CA GLN A 57 -11.98 -2.14 -4.68
C GLN A 57 -11.43 -2.50 -3.29
N TRP A 58 -11.66 -3.75 -2.87
CA TRP A 58 -11.28 -4.31 -1.58
C TRP A 58 -10.53 -5.65 -1.76
N SER A 59 -10.05 -6.25 -0.68
CA SER A 59 -9.21 -7.45 -0.75
C SER A 59 -9.88 -8.67 -1.39
N GLY A 60 -11.20 -8.80 -1.31
CA GLY A 60 -11.95 -9.85 -2.01
C GLY A 60 -11.83 -9.73 -3.53
N TRP A 61 -12.08 -8.53 -4.07
CA TRP A 61 -11.81 -8.23 -5.47
C TRP A 61 -10.33 -8.43 -5.82
N GLY A 62 -9.44 -8.01 -4.90
CA GLY A 62 -8.00 -8.22 -5.04
C GLY A 62 -7.63 -9.68 -5.26
N LEU A 63 -8.26 -10.61 -4.52
CA LEU A 63 -8.07 -12.05 -4.69
C LEU A 63 -8.59 -12.57 -6.03
N GLU A 64 -9.76 -12.11 -6.46
CA GLU A 64 -10.38 -12.53 -7.73
C GLU A 64 -9.54 -12.12 -8.94
N ASN A 65 -8.89 -10.96 -8.87
CA ASN A 65 -8.14 -10.38 -9.99
C ASN A 65 -6.61 -10.52 -9.85
N LEU A 66 -6.13 -11.22 -8.82
CA LEU A 66 -4.69 -11.33 -8.51
C LEU A 66 -3.89 -11.94 -9.67
N GLU A 67 -4.43 -12.96 -10.33
CA GLU A 67 -3.73 -13.65 -11.42
C GLU A 67 -3.40 -12.69 -12.56
N GLU A 68 -4.41 -12.03 -13.09
CA GLU A 68 -4.27 -11.13 -14.24
C GLU A 68 -3.46 -9.87 -13.88
N ARG A 69 -3.74 -9.28 -12.71
CA ARG A 69 -3.23 -7.96 -12.35
C ARG A 69 -1.86 -7.97 -11.68
N VAL A 70 -1.45 -9.11 -11.15
CA VAL A 70 -0.18 -9.21 -10.39
C VAL A 70 0.64 -10.40 -10.86
N ILE A 71 0.13 -11.64 -10.74
CA ILE A 71 0.94 -12.84 -10.95
C ILE A 71 1.43 -12.96 -12.39
N ALA A 72 0.55 -12.74 -13.37
CA ALA A 72 0.90 -12.76 -14.81
C ALA A 72 1.96 -11.71 -15.19
N LEU A 73 2.17 -10.70 -14.37
CA LEU A 73 3.19 -9.67 -14.57
C LEU A 73 4.58 -10.12 -14.08
N ALA A 74 4.66 -11.26 -13.36
CA ALA A 74 5.88 -11.80 -12.78
C ALA A 74 6.67 -10.76 -11.95
N PRO A 75 6.10 -10.13 -10.92
CA PRO A 75 6.75 -9.07 -10.16
C PRO A 75 7.90 -9.59 -9.28
N ASP A 76 8.90 -8.72 -9.09
CA ASP A 76 9.95 -8.89 -8.08
C ASP A 76 9.56 -8.28 -6.74
N ALA A 77 8.68 -7.25 -6.77
CA ALA A 77 8.09 -6.66 -5.57
C ALA A 77 6.61 -6.33 -5.78
N VAL A 78 5.80 -6.49 -4.72
CA VAL A 78 4.36 -6.15 -4.71
C VAL A 78 4.03 -5.31 -3.48
N PHE A 79 3.40 -4.15 -3.69
CA PHE A 79 2.77 -3.37 -2.63
C PHE A 79 1.30 -3.76 -2.51
N LEU A 80 0.83 -4.03 -1.29
CA LEU A 80 -0.56 -4.41 -1.01
C LEU A 80 -1.23 -3.39 -0.09
N GLU A 81 -2.33 -2.78 -0.58
CA GLU A 81 -3.07 -1.74 0.14
C GLU A 81 -4.58 -1.89 -0.11
N PHE A 82 -5.32 -2.60 0.78
CA PHE A 82 -6.78 -2.78 0.67
C PHE A 82 -7.54 -2.47 1.96
N ALA A 83 -6.85 -2.35 3.11
CA ALA A 83 -7.47 -2.24 4.43
C ALA A 83 -8.51 -1.12 4.54
N ILE A 84 -8.25 0.02 3.87
CA ILE A 84 -9.16 1.17 3.91
C ILE A 84 -10.55 0.84 3.33
N ASN A 85 -10.62 0.00 2.31
CA ASN A 85 -11.87 -0.41 1.69
C ASN A 85 -12.41 -1.72 2.29
N ASP A 86 -11.58 -2.60 2.83
CA ASP A 86 -12.07 -3.72 3.63
C ASP A 86 -12.88 -3.24 4.84
N SER A 87 -12.53 -2.10 5.42
CA SER A 87 -13.24 -1.50 6.55
C SER A 87 -14.54 -0.79 6.16
N PHE A 88 -14.83 -0.61 4.87
CA PHE A 88 -16.04 0.02 4.37
C PHE A 88 -17.26 -0.89 4.60
N LEU A 89 -18.15 -0.50 5.51
CA LEU A 89 -19.28 -1.30 5.95
C LEU A 89 -20.09 -1.98 4.82
N PRO A 90 -20.39 -1.30 3.68
CA PRO A 90 -21.12 -1.92 2.58
C PRO A 90 -20.45 -3.14 1.96
N TYR A 91 -19.13 -3.31 2.06
CA TYR A 91 -18.46 -4.50 1.54
C TYR A 91 -18.55 -5.72 2.46
N GLN A 92 -19.04 -5.54 3.69
CA GLN A 92 -19.26 -6.61 4.66
C GLN A 92 -18.04 -7.51 4.89
N THR A 93 -16.85 -6.97 4.67
CA THR A 93 -15.60 -7.67 4.94
C THR A 93 -15.29 -7.53 6.43
N SER A 94 -15.43 -8.59 7.21
CA SER A 94 -15.05 -8.54 8.63
C SER A 94 -13.53 -8.39 8.81
N VAL A 95 -13.09 -7.94 10.00
CA VAL A 95 -11.65 -7.86 10.35
C VAL A 95 -10.96 -9.21 10.15
N THR A 96 -11.62 -10.31 10.55
CA THR A 96 -11.11 -11.68 10.33
C THR A 96 -10.98 -11.98 8.83
N LYS A 97 -12.00 -11.62 8.03
CA LYS A 97 -12.00 -11.86 6.60
C LYS A 97 -10.93 -11.03 5.87
N CYS A 98 -10.70 -9.80 6.30
CA CYS A 98 -9.57 -8.99 5.82
C CYS A 98 -8.22 -9.73 6.03
N GLY A 99 -8.01 -10.30 7.23
CA GLY A 99 -6.81 -11.07 7.53
C GLY A 99 -6.68 -12.35 6.69
N GLU A 100 -7.78 -13.09 6.47
CA GLU A 100 -7.81 -14.27 5.60
C GLU A 100 -7.46 -13.90 4.15
N ASN A 101 -8.10 -12.85 3.64
CA ASN A 101 -7.87 -12.38 2.28
C ASN A 101 -6.41 -11.90 2.08
N LEU A 102 -5.90 -11.10 3.02
CA LEU A 102 -4.51 -10.63 2.98
C LEU A 102 -3.53 -11.81 3.00
N ASN A 103 -3.76 -12.80 3.89
CA ASN A 103 -2.93 -14.00 3.92
C ASN A 103 -2.96 -14.76 2.59
N ALA A 104 -4.15 -14.92 2.00
CA ALA A 104 -4.32 -15.61 0.72
C ALA A 104 -3.64 -14.86 -0.44
N LEU A 105 -3.69 -13.51 -0.46
CA LEU A 105 -2.94 -12.68 -1.43
C LEU A 105 -1.44 -12.97 -1.33
N ILE A 106 -0.89 -12.93 -0.11
CA ILE A 106 0.53 -13.19 0.15
C ILE A 106 0.91 -14.61 -0.29
N ASP A 107 0.13 -15.62 0.11
CA ASP A 107 0.43 -17.02 -0.20
C ASP A 107 0.42 -17.28 -1.71
N ARG A 108 -0.54 -16.71 -2.45
CA ARG A 108 -0.62 -16.86 -3.91
C ARG A 108 0.53 -16.15 -4.63
N VAL A 109 0.92 -14.95 -4.20
CA VAL A 109 2.10 -14.26 -4.75
C VAL A 109 3.37 -15.09 -4.51
N HIS A 110 3.59 -15.58 -3.28
CA HIS A 110 4.76 -16.40 -2.97
C HIS A 110 4.73 -17.79 -3.61
N ALA A 111 3.56 -18.35 -3.87
CA ALA A 111 3.44 -19.61 -4.63
C ALA A 111 3.90 -19.43 -6.09
N ALA A 112 3.62 -18.27 -6.68
CA ALA A 112 4.07 -17.92 -8.05
C ALA A 112 5.56 -17.52 -8.09
N ASN A 113 6.02 -16.73 -7.12
CA ASN A 113 7.40 -16.30 -6.98
C ASN A 113 7.76 -16.16 -5.49
N LYS A 114 8.42 -17.20 -4.94
CA LYS A 114 8.83 -17.24 -3.52
C LYS A 114 9.79 -16.11 -3.12
N ASN A 115 10.47 -15.50 -4.08
CA ASN A 115 11.44 -14.43 -3.86
C ASN A 115 10.83 -13.04 -4.07
N CYS A 116 9.53 -12.95 -4.43
CA CYS A 116 8.85 -11.68 -4.57
C CYS A 116 8.80 -10.96 -3.20
N GLU A 117 9.33 -9.76 -3.14
CA GLU A 117 9.25 -8.93 -1.95
C GLU A 117 7.84 -8.37 -1.79
N ILE A 118 7.21 -8.59 -0.65
CA ILE A 118 5.87 -8.09 -0.38
C ILE A 118 5.96 -6.96 0.65
N LEU A 119 5.40 -5.80 0.29
CA LEU A 119 5.29 -4.62 1.14
C LEU A 119 3.82 -4.38 1.47
N LEU A 120 3.50 -4.43 2.75
CA LEU A 120 2.15 -4.10 3.23
C LEU A 120 2.07 -2.61 3.54
N MET A 121 0.95 -1.98 3.21
CA MET A 121 0.74 -0.57 3.48
C MET A 121 -0.52 -0.34 4.30
N THR A 122 -0.42 0.40 5.40
CA THR A 122 -1.56 1.13 5.96
C THR A 122 -1.67 2.48 5.26
N MET A 123 -2.79 3.20 5.47
CA MET A 123 -2.98 4.52 4.86
C MET A 123 -3.38 5.56 5.92
N ASN A 124 -3.79 6.75 5.48
CA ASN A 124 -4.30 7.80 6.34
C ASN A 124 -5.59 7.41 7.05
N PRO A 125 -5.90 8.00 8.22
CA PRO A 125 -7.24 7.88 8.81
C PRO A 125 -8.28 8.51 7.90
N PRO A 126 -9.42 7.84 7.66
CA PRO A 126 -10.60 8.52 7.12
C PRO A 126 -11.18 9.44 8.20
N VAL A 127 -11.79 10.53 7.79
CA VAL A 127 -12.47 11.48 8.70
C VAL A 127 -13.88 11.78 8.21
N ARG A 128 -14.67 12.48 9.05
CA ARG A 128 -16.05 12.89 8.73
C ARG A 128 -16.91 11.67 8.35
N GLU A 129 -17.77 11.78 7.36
CA GLU A 129 -18.63 10.70 6.85
C GLU A 129 -17.86 9.42 6.45
N HIS A 130 -16.61 9.56 6.04
CA HIS A 130 -15.78 8.39 5.71
C HIS A 130 -15.40 7.57 6.94
N LEU A 131 -15.24 8.21 8.10
CA LEU A 131 -15.00 7.50 9.36
C LEU A 131 -16.28 6.82 9.88
N GLU A 132 -17.45 7.48 9.74
CA GLU A 132 -18.74 6.91 10.15
C GLU A 132 -19.00 5.55 9.49
N ILE A 133 -18.65 5.42 8.22
CA ILE A 133 -18.82 4.18 7.45
C ILE A 133 -17.60 3.25 7.49
N ARG A 134 -16.56 3.59 8.30
CA ARG A 134 -15.35 2.79 8.57
C ARG A 134 -14.99 2.81 10.06
N PRO A 135 -15.93 2.56 10.98
CA PRO A 135 -15.73 2.80 12.42
C PRO A 135 -14.63 1.93 13.05
N LEU A 136 -14.25 0.85 12.40
CA LEU A 136 -13.24 -0.10 12.88
C LEU A 136 -11.92 -0.02 12.10
N ILE A 137 -11.65 1.07 11.36
CA ILE A 137 -10.48 1.18 10.48
C ILE A 137 -9.15 0.81 11.18
N GLU A 138 -8.96 1.18 12.43
CA GLU A 138 -7.73 0.87 13.17
C GLU A 138 -7.52 -0.63 13.35
N GLN A 139 -8.59 -1.41 13.50
CA GLN A 139 -8.50 -2.86 13.60
C GLN A 139 -8.06 -3.49 12.27
N TYR A 140 -8.50 -2.94 11.13
CA TYR A 140 -8.05 -3.40 9.81
C TYR A 140 -6.58 -3.05 9.56
N PHE A 141 -6.12 -1.88 9.95
CA PHE A 141 -4.69 -1.54 9.89
C PHE A 141 -3.87 -2.41 10.87
N GLN A 142 -4.44 -2.77 12.02
CA GLN A 142 -3.78 -3.69 12.95
C GLN A 142 -3.56 -5.09 12.33
N VAL A 143 -4.51 -5.57 11.50
CA VAL A 143 -4.33 -6.82 10.73
C VAL A 143 -3.07 -6.76 9.85
N TYR A 144 -2.84 -5.65 9.17
CA TYR A 144 -1.64 -5.46 8.32
C TYR A 144 -0.35 -5.46 9.15
N ARG A 145 -0.35 -4.78 10.31
CA ARG A 145 0.80 -4.78 11.24
C ARG A 145 1.11 -6.18 11.77
N ASP A 146 0.08 -6.90 12.18
CA ASP A 146 0.23 -8.26 12.73
C ASP A 146 0.66 -9.25 11.65
N MET A 147 0.13 -9.12 10.43
CA MET A 147 0.53 -9.94 9.29
C MET A 147 1.98 -9.67 8.89
N ALA A 148 2.40 -8.43 8.82
CA ALA A 148 3.80 -8.07 8.53
C ALA A 148 4.74 -8.70 9.56
N ARG A 149 4.42 -8.57 10.84
CA ARG A 149 5.22 -9.15 11.93
C ARG A 149 5.25 -10.68 11.86
N LYS A 150 4.07 -11.31 11.69
CA LYS A 150 3.93 -12.77 11.64
C LYS A 150 4.69 -13.40 10.47
N ARG A 151 4.67 -12.73 9.31
CA ARG A 151 5.24 -13.24 8.06
C ARG A 151 6.65 -12.71 7.76
N GLY A 152 7.19 -11.80 8.60
CA GLY A 152 8.49 -11.16 8.38
C GLY A 152 8.51 -10.26 7.13
N LEU A 153 7.38 -9.60 6.81
CA LEU A 153 7.23 -8.73 5.64
C LEU A 153 7.52 -7.28 6.01
N LEU A 154 7.90 -6.49 5.02
CA LEU A 154 8.00 -5.04 5.18
C LEU A 154 6.61 -4.42 5.36
N LEU A 155 6.52 -3.48 6.29
CA LEU A 155 5.33 -2.67 6.52
C LEU A 155 5.68 -1.20 6.36
N ILE A 156 4.96 -0.52 5.49
CA ILE A 156 4.96 0.95 5.39
C ILE A 156 3.73 1.43 6.13
N ASP A 157 3.93 1.82 7.39
CA ASP A 157 2.83 2.22 8.28
C ASP A 157 2.59 3.72 8.20
N HIS A 158 1.77 4.15 7.25
CA HIS A 158 1.44 5.56 7.05
C HIS A 158 0.53 6.13 8.14
N TYR A 159 -0.29 5.28 8.78
CA TYR A 159 -1.31 5.73 9.71
C TYR A 159 -0.77 6.60 10.85
N PRO A 160 0.34 6.25 11.55
CA PRO A 160 0.84 7.05 12.66
C PRO A 160 1.26 8.47 12.27
N VAL A 161 1.83 8.65 11.08
CA VAL A 161 2.26 9.98 10.60
C VAL A 161 1.05 10.86 10.29
N TRP A 162 0.08 10.32 9.56
CA TRP A 162 -1.15 11.01 9.24
C TRP A 162 -2.02 11.27 10.48
N ARG A 163 -2.07 10.31 11.41
CA ARG A 163 -2.82 10.47 12.67
C ARG A 163 -2.23 11.59 13.52
N ARG A 164 -0.91 11.65 13.64
CA ARG A 164 -0.25 12.76 14.35
C ARG A 164 -0.57 14.10 13.71
N MET A 165 -0.56 14.20 12.38
CA MET A 165 -0.93 15.44 11.70
C MET A 165 -2.38 15.83 12.00
N LEU A 166 -3.31 14.88 11.97
CA LEU A 166 -4.70 15.12 12.33
C LEU A 166 -4.85 15.66 13.76
N ASP A 167 -4.07 15.11 14.71
CA ASP A 167 -4.15 15.49 16.13
C ASP A 167 -3.47 16.85 16.41
N GLU A 168 -2.32 17.13 15.79
CA GLU A 168 -1.50 18.30 16.07
C GLU A 168 -1.83 19.51 15.17
N ASN A 169 -2.25 19.26 13.93
CA ASN A 169 -2.58 20.30 12.94
C ASN A 169 -3.72 19.88 12.02
N PRO A 170 -4.97 19.82 12.54
CA PRO A 170 -6.12 19.36 11.78
C PRO A 170 -6.41 20.21 10.53
N ALA A 171 -6.09 21.50 10.54
CA ALA A 171 -6.26 22.36 9.37
C ALA A 171 -5.34 21.97 8.20
N GLU A 172 -4.10 21.58 8.50
CA GLU A 172 -3.17 21.07 7.50
C GLU A 172 -3.59 19.68 7.02
N PHE A 173 -4.07 18.82 7.91
CA PHE A 173 -4.63 17.53 7.56
C PHE A 173 -5.79 17.71 6.57
N ASP A 174 -6.77 18.58 6.85
CA ASP A 174 -7.89 18.85 5.97
C ASP A 174 -7.46 19.42 4.62
N ARG A 175 -6.41 20.26 4.60
CA ARG A 175 -5.85 20.79 3.35
C ARG A 175 -5.23 19.69 2.48
N LEU A 176 -4.58 18.73 3.11
CA LEU A 176 -3.89 17.62 2.42
C LEU A 176 -4.82 16.44 2.13
N ILE A 177 -5.95 16.31 2.84
CA ILE A 177 -6.99 15.28 2.61
C ILE A 177 -8.35 15.98 2.51
N PRO A 178 -8.60 16.74 1.43
CA PRO A 178 -9.72 17.68 1.34
C PRO A 178 -11.10 17.03 1.36
N ASP A 179 -11.24 15.82 0.85
CA ASP A 179 -12.49 15.07 0.86
C ASP A 179 -12.66 14.14 2.08
N GLY A 180 -11.64 14.07 2.95
CA GLY A 180 -11.66 13.27 4.17
C GLY A 180 -11.14 11.84 4.03
N ILE A 181 -10.68 11.42 2.85
CA ILE A 181 -10.13 10.08 2.63
C ILE A 181 -8.98 10.06 1.61
N HIS A 182 -9.03 10.87 0.55
CA HIS A 182 -8.01 10.86 -0.49
C HIS A 182 -6.98 11.99 -0.27
N PRO A 183 -5.71 11.66 -0.06
CA PRO A 183 -4.66 12.68 -0.07
C PRO A 183 -4.60 13.42 -1.41
N SER A 184 -4.48 14.75 -1.34
CA SER A 184 -4.13 15.55 -2.52
C SER A 184 -2.76 15.13 -3.07
N ASP A 185 -2.40 15.55 -4.27
CA ASP A 185 -1.07 15.26 -4.84
C ASP A 185 0.05 15.72 -3.91
N GLU A 186 -0.13 16.85 -3.24
CA GLU A 186 0.82 17.35 -2.25
C GLU A 186 0.91 16.44 -1.03
N GLY A 187 -0.22 16.02 -0.45
CA GLY A 187 -0.27 15.10 0.68
C GLY A 187 0.32 13.74 0.32
N SER A 188 -0.04 13.24 -0.86
CA SER A 188 0.46 11.98 -1.39
C SER A 188 1.99 11.99 -1.57
N THR A 189 2.56 13.09 -2.09
CA THR A 189 4.01 13.20 -2.31
C THR A 189 4.79 13.56 -1.05
N LYS A 190 4.30 14.52 -0.26
CA LYS A 190 5.04 14.99 0.94
C LYS A 190 4.99 14.03 2.11
N ILE A 191 3.92 13.26 2.26
CA ILE A 191 3.72 12.38 3.41
C ILE A 191 3.80 10.90 3.00
N THR A 192 2.91 10.45 2.10
CA THR A 192 2.87 9.03 1.73
C THR A 192 4.16 8.58 1.04
N LEU A 193 4.62 9.29 0.01
CA LEU A 193 5.87 8.96 -0.68
C LEU A 193 7.08 9.07 0.25
N ALA A 194 7.13 10.08 1.12
CA ALA A 194 8.25 10.25 2.06
C ALA A 194 8.41 9.05 3.02
N GLU A 195 7.30 8.50 3.53
CA GLU A 195 7.35 7.31 4.38
C GLU A 195 7.76 6.05 3.60
N ILE A 196 7.35 5.93 2.32
CA ILE A 196 7.82 4.84 1.44
C ILE A 196 9.34 4.93 1.26
N VAL A 197 9.85 6.11 0.90
CA VAL A 197 11.28 6.34 0.70
C VAL A 197 12.08 6.04 1.96
N LYS A 198 11.64 6.55 3.11
CA LYS A 198 12.30 6.34 4.40
C LYS A 198 12.33 4.87 4.83
N THR A 199 11.30 4.09 4.49
CA THR A 199 11.14 2.73 4.98
C THR A 199 11.77 1.70 4.05
N TRP A 200 11.76 1.94 2.75
CA TRP A 200 12.12 0.95 1.74
C TRP A 200 13.38 1.28 0.94
N LEU A 201 13.69 2.59 0.72
CA LEU A 201 14.83 3.03 -0.11
C LEU A 201 16.06 3.44 0.72
#